data_f6c76a933b55fafb5b309cbfb7120039
#
_entry.id   f6c76a933b55fafb5b309cbfb7120039
#
_cell.length_a   1.000
_cell.length_b   1.000
_cell.length_c   1.000
_cell.angle_alpha   90.00
_cell.angle_beta   90.00
_cell.angle_gamma   90.00
#
_symmetry.space_group_name_H-M   'P 1'
#
loop_
_entity.id
_entity.type
_entity.pdbx_description
1 polymer ?
#
loop_
_entity_poly.entity_id
_entity_poly.type
_entity_poly.pdbx_seq_one_letter_code
_entity_poly.pdbx_strand_id
1 'polypeptide(L)'
;FRSTFYKGINDLPPFDDYDVRNGRTYMYFKGEPLYPFGHGLSYTDFKIKNVKPNNTNFSKSDTLQVTFNIVNVGSRYGSEVPQLYIEQNGIKKLKAFKRIFLNKDESLESTMKVAIKDFQSWNLIENNYVVKTGDYRIHLGTSSQDFVFTSNIKVN
;
A
#
# COMPACT_ATOMS: atom_id res chain seq x y z
N PHE A 1 6.35 10.03 -9.18
CA PHE A 1 7.74 9.55 -9.16
C PHE A 1 7.87 8.40 -8.18
N ARG A 2 8.52 7.29 -8.59
CA ARG A 2 8.79 6.12 -7.74
C ARG A 2 10.20 6.17 -7.13
N SER A 3 10.70 7.37 -6.87
CA SER A 3 12.03 7.55 -6.29
C SER A 3 12.03 7.18 -4.82
N THR A 4 13.09 6.51 -4.37
CA THR A 4 13.37 6.27 -2.95
C THR A 4 14.17 7.45 -2.42
N PHE A 5 13.78 7.98 -1.28
CA PHE A 5 14.57 8.98 -0.54
C PHE A 5 15.48 8.23 0.42
N TYR A 6 16.73 8.07 0.04
CA TYR A 6 17.74 7.38 0.84
C TYR A 6 18.19 8.25 2.03
N LYS A 7 18.54 7.64 3.16
CA LYS A 7 19.06 8.33 4.34
C LYS A 7 20.45 8.87 4.12
N GLY A 8 21.27 8.18 3.33
CA GLY A 8 22.65 8.56 3.09
C GLY A 8 23.22 7.99 1.79
N ILE A 9 24.43 8.43 1.47
CA ILE A 9 25.13 8.04 0.24
C ILE A 9 25.43 6.52 0.20
N ASN A 10 25.60 5.91 1.38
CA ASN A 10 25.90 4.48 1.50
C ASN A 10 24.70 3.58 1.18
N ASP A 11 23.50 4.14 1.15
CA ASP A 11 22.27 3.43 0.81
C ASP A 11 21.99 3.43 -0.71
N LEU A 12 22.77 4.23 -1.46
CA LEU A 12 22.59 4.33 -2.92
C LEU A 12 23.08 3.04 -3.59
N PRO A 13 22.26 2.42 -4.44
CA PRO A 13 22.72 1.32 -5.28
C PRO A 13 23.75 1.83 -6.32
N PRO A 14 24.60 0.94 -6.85
CA PRO A 14 25.60 1.29 -7.87
C PRO A 14 24.97 2.11 -9.01
N PHE A 15 25.69 3.15 -9.45
CA PHE A 15 25.14 4.10 -10.45
C PHE A 15 24.85 3.46 -11.80
N ASP A 16 25.64 2.46 -12.18
CA ASP A 16 25.57 1.70 -13.44
C ASP A 16 24.61 0.51 -13.40
N ASP A 17 24.05 0.18 -12.23
CA ASP A 17 23.02 -0.86 -12.08
C ASP A 17 21.62 -0.26 -12.31
N TYR A 18 21.01 -0.60 -13.46
CA TYR A 18 19.66 -0.15 -13.82
C TYR A 18 18.55 -1.16 -13.48
N ASP A 19 18.90 -2.34 -12.94
CA ASP A 19 17.89 -3.32 -12.53
C ASP A 19 17.20 -2.86 -11.23
N VAL A 20 15.94 -2.45 -11.35
CA VAL A 20 15.15 -1.97 -10.21
C VAL A 20 15.00 -3.02 -9.09
N ARG A 21 15.15 -4.32 -9.42
CA ARG A 21 15.05 -5.43 -8.47
C ARG A 21 16.22 -5.46 -7.48
N ASN A 22 17.33 -4.84 -7.83
CA ASN A 22 18.54 -4.73 -7.02
C ASN A 22 18.43 -3.59 -5.98
N GLY A 23 17.32 -3.57 -5.22
CA GLY A 23 17.15 -2.64 -4.11
C GLY A 23 16.71 -1.24 -4.49
N ARG A 24 16.19 -1.04 -5.72
CA ARG A 24 15.65 0.25 -6.13
C ARG A 24 14.15 0.32 -5.90
N THR A 25 13.61 1.50 -5.73
CA THR A 25 12.21 1.80 -5.48
C THR A 25 11.69 1.23 -4.14
N TYR A 26 10.55 1.69 -3.68
CA TYR A 26 9.92 1.22 -2.43
C TYR A 26 9.56 -0.27 -2.44
N MET A 27 9.47 -0.90 -3.62
CA MET A 27 9.12 -2.32 -3.74
C MET A 27 10.29 -3.25 -3.43
N TYR A 28 11.52 -2.82 -3.72
CA TYR A 28 12.71 -3.67 -3.64
C TYR A 28 13.77 -3.16 -2.66
N PHE A 29 13.69 -1.90 -2.24
CA PHE A 29 14.59 -1.33 -1.24
C PHE A 29 14.30 -1.95 0.12
N LYS A 30 15.32 -2.60 0.71
CA LYS A 30 15.22 -3.32 1.99
C LYS A 30 15.63 -2.47 3.19
N GLY A 31 16.25 -1.32 2.95
CA GLY A 31 16.66 -0.40 3.99
C GLY A 31 15.52 0.49 4.48
N GLU A 32 15.86 1.40 5.40
CA GLU A 32 14.94 2.43 5.87
C GLU A 32 15.13 3.70 5.04
N PRO A 33 14.13 4.11 4.24
CA PRO A 33 14.21 5.37 3.51
C PRO A 33 14.08 6.56 4.46
N LEU A 34 14.59 7.73 4.07
CA LEU A 34 14.38 8.98 4.79
C LEU A 34 12.89 9.33 4.85
N TYR A 35 12.21 9.16 3.71
CA TYR A 35 10.74 9.24 3.61
C TYR A 35 10.23 8.02 2.84
N PRO A 36 9.37 7.19 3.44
CA PRO A 36 8.78 6.05 2.73
C PRO A 36 7.86 6.52 1.60
N PHE A 37 7.71 5.69 0.59
CA PHE A 37 6.76 5.98 -0.49
C PHE A 37 5.35 6.20 0.06
N GLY A 38 4.68 7.24 -0.42
CA GLY A 38 3.36 7.63 0.06
C GLY A 38 3.37 8.47 1.33
N HIS A 39 4.54 8.73 1.94
CA HIS A 39 4.64 9.63 3.08
C HIS A 39 4.14 11.02 2.71
N GLY A 40 3.36 11.60 3.58
CA GLY A 40 2.83 12.95 3.47
C GLY A 40 2.67 13.58 4.84
N LEU A 41 2.64 14.90 4.87
CA LEU A 41 2.37 15.68 6.07
C LEU A 41 0.96 16.27 5.97
N SER A 42 0.25 16.25 7.09
CA SER A 42 -1.02 16.95 7.23
C SER A 42 -0.91 18.01 8.32
N TYR A 43 -1.71 19.06 8.22
CA TYR A 43 -1.82 20.08 9.27
C TYR A 43 -2.73 19.67 10.43
N THR A 44 -3.23 18.44 10.42
CA THR A 44 -4.10 17.85 11.43
C THR A 44 -3.85 16.34 11.51
N ASP A 45 -4.34 15.69 12.55
CA ASP A 45 -4.09 14.29 12.83
C ASP A 45 -5.32 13.44 12.47
N PHE A 46 -5.04 12.27 11.88
CA PHE A 46 -6.08 11.32 11.50
C PHE A 46 -5.88 9.98 12.19
N LYS A 47 -6.99 9.28 12.49
CA LYS A 47 -6.97 7.89 12.95
C LYS A 47 -7.83 7.04 12.04
N ILE A 48 -7.26 5.92 11.57
CA ILE A 48 -7.96 4.88 10.83
C ILE A 48 -8.26 3.73 11.80
N LYS A 49 -9.48 3.23 11.79
CA LYS A 49 -9.96 2.16 12.69
C LYS A 49 -10.99 1.26 11.99
N ASN A 50 -11.33 0.15 12.64
CA ASN A 50 -12.38 -0.78 12.19
C ASN A 50 -12.13 -1.29 10.76
N VAL A 51 -10.86 -1.55 10.41
CA VAL A 51 -10.49 -2.03 9.08
C VAL A 51 -10.96 -3.46 8.90
N LYS A 52 -11.70 -3.72 7.83
CA LYS A 52 -12.32 -5.02 7.58
C LYS A 52 -12.31 -5.38 6.09
N PRO A 53 -11.63 -6.45 5.68
CA PRO A 53 -11.80 -7.00 4.35
C PRO A 53 -13.15 -7.72 4.25
N ASN A 54 -13.73 -7.76 3.05
CA ASN A 54 -15.01 -8.46 2.80
C ASN A 54 -14.86 -9.99 2.84
N ASN A 55 -13.67 -10.52 2.59
CA ASN A 55 -13.37 -11.96 2.64
C ASN A 55 -11.88 -12.19 2.88
N THR A 56 -11.48 -13.42 3.18
CA THR A 56 -10.10 -13.87 3.29
C THR A 56 -9.69 -14.86 2.18
N ASN A 57 -10.66 -15.39 1.43
CA ASN A 57 -10.42 -16.29 0.31
C ASN A 57 -11.09 -15.74 -0.95
N PHE A 58 -10.35 -15.68 -2.04
CA PHE A 58 -10.78 -15.06 -3.29
C PHE A 58 -10.48 -15.95 -4.49
N SER A 59 -11.37 -15.92 -5.47
CA SER A 59 -11.12 -16.36 -6.83
C SER A 59 -10.52 -15.23 -7.65
N LYS A 60 -9.89 -15.54 -8.78
CA LYS A 60 -9.29 -14.52 -9.67
C LYS A 60 -10.29 -13.51 -10.25
N SER A 61 -11.57 -13.89 -10.32
CA SER A 61 -12.67 -13.02 -10.76
C SER A 61 -13.26 -12.12 -9.69
N ASP A 62 -12.88 -12.32 -8.43
CA ASP A 62 -13.45 -11.60 -7.29
C ASP A 62 -12.88 -10.19 -7.16
N THR A 63 -13.50 -9.43 -6.26
CA THR A 63 -13.04 -8.09 -5.87
C THR A 63 -12.82 -8.05 -4.36
N LEU A 64 -11.58 -7.74 -3.96
CA LEU A 64 -11.28 -7.36 -2.58
C LEU A 64 -11.90 -6.00 -2.29
N GLN A 65 -12.66 -5.91 -1.19
CA GLN A 65 -13.16 -4.67 -0.64
C GLN A 65 -12.64 -4.55 0.79
N VAL A 66 -12.03 -3.42 1.11
CA VAL A 66 -11.55 -3.10 2.45
C VAL A 66 -12.30 -1.87 2.94
N THR A 67 -13.16 -2.07 3.94
CA THR A 67 -13.91 -1.00 4.59
C THR A 67 -13.20 -0.58 5.87
N PHE A 68 -13.18 0.72 6.15
CA PHE A 68 -12.55 1.31 7.32
C PHE A 68 -13.22 2.63 7.71
N ASN A 69 -13.08 3.01 8.98
CA ASN A 69 -13.45 4.32 9.46
C ASN A 69 -12.20 5.20 9.57
N ILE A 70 -12.30 6.44 9.10
CA ILE A 70 -11.28 7.46 9.29
C ILE A 70 -11.89 8.64 10.05
N VAL A 71 -11.16 9.16 11.01
CA VAL A 71 -11.58 10.30 11.83
C VAL A 71 -10.45 11.32 11.90
N ASN A 72 -10.79 12.60 11.73
CA ASN A 72 -9.90 13.70 12.02
C ASN A 72 -9.91 13.97 13.53
N VAL A 73 -8.83 13.62 14.23
CA VAL A 73 -8.66 13.79 15.68
C VAL A 73 -7.87 15.03 16.05
N GLY A 74 -7.41 15.78 15.04
CA GLY A 74 -6.69 17.02 15.24
C GLY A 74 -7.62 18.24 15.37
N SER A 75 -7.03 19.42 15.36
CA SER A 75 -7.73 20.68 15.67
C SER A 75 -8.26 21.43 14.45
N ARG A 76 -7.97 20.99 13.24
CA ARG A 76 -8.25 21.73 11.99
C ARG A 76 -8.84 20.83 10.91
N TYR A 77 -9.48 21.45 9.93
CA TYR A 77 -9.80 20.82 8.66
C TYR A 77 -8.53 20.34 7.97
N GLY A 78 -8.57 19.16 7.35
CA GLY A 78 -7.46 18.64 6.60
C GLY A 78 -7.82 17.44 5.75
N SER A 79 -6.81 16.84 5.13
CA SER A 79 -6.98 15.62 4.34
C SER A 79 -5.91 14.59 4.66
N GLU A 80 -6.30 13.33 4.57
CA GLU A 80 -5.41 12.17 4.64
C GLU A 80 -5.59 11.31 3.40
N VAL A 81 -4.56 10.52 3.09
CA VAL A 81 -4.56 9.60 1.95
C VAL A 81 -4.31 8.17 2.44
N PRO A 82 -5.36 7.46 2.92
CA PRO A 82 -5.26 6.02 3.14
C PRO A 82 -4.83 5.30 1.87
N GLN A 83 -3.94 4.31 2.04
CA GLN A 83 -3.29 3.58 0.95
C GLN A 83 -3.40 2.08 1.21
N LEU A 84 -3.86 1.33 0.21
CA LEU A 84 -3.98 -0.13 0.26
C LEU A 84 -2.89 -0.77 -0.56
N TYR A 85 -2.07 -1.57 0.11
CA TYR A 85 -0.97 -2.31 -0.47
C TYR A 85 -1.27 -3.81 -0.46
N ILE A 86 -0.78 -4.49 -1.49
CA ILE A 86 -0.78 -5.95 -1.59
C ILE A 86 0.67 -6.43 -1.62
N GLU A 87 0.97 -7.41 -0.78
CA GLU A 87 2.29 -8.03 -0.70
C GLU A 87 2.22 -9.51 -1.04
N GLN A 88 3.13 -9.96 -1.89
CA GLN A 88 3.39 -11.38 -2.16
C GLN A 88 4.89 -11.58 -2.30
N ASN A 89 5.43 -12.62 -1.65
CA ASN A 89 6.87 -12.95 -1.69
C ASN A 89 7.78 -11.77 -1.32
N GLY A 90 7.37 -10.96 -0.34
CA GLY A 90 8.12 -9.79 0.11
C GLY A 90 8.05 -8.57 -0.80
N ILE A 91 7.35 -8.67 -1.93
CA ILE A 91 7.17 -7.54 -2.86
C ILE A 91 5.83 -6.87 -2.58
N LYS A 92 5.89 -5.63 -2.15
CA LYS A 92 4.74 -4.81 -1.78
C LYS A 92 4.39 -3.84 -2.90
N LYS A 93 3.11 -3.79 -3.30
CA LYS A 93 2.63 -2.92 -4.39
C LYS A 93 1.41 -2.13 -3.93
N LEU A 94 1.43 -0.82 -4.13
CA LEU A 94 0.25 0.04 -3.96
C LEU A 94 -0.81 -0.36 -5.00
N LYS A 95 -2.04 -0.62 -4.55
CA LYS A 95 -3.17 -1.02 -5.40
C LYS A 95 -4.35 -0.05 -5.37
N ALA A 96 -4.58 0.60 -4.24
CA ALA A 96 -5.60 1.63 -4.15
C ALA A 96 -5.19 2.71 -3.16
N PHE A 97 -5.68 3.91 -3.38
CA PHE A 97 -5.59 5.04 -2.45
C PHE A 97 -6.79 5.96 -2.63
N LYS A 98 -7.10 6.73 -1.62
CA LYS A 98 -8.21 7.68 -1.67
C LYS A 98 -7.87 8.89 -0.82
N ARG A 99 -7.95 10.10 -1.38
CA ARG A 99 -7.83 11.31 -0.60
C ARG A 99 -9.17 11.63 0.07
N ILE A 100 -9.16 11.78 1.38
CA ILE A 100 -10.34 12.02 2.21
C ILE A 100 -10.13 13.33 2.96
N PHE A 101 -11.10 14.22 2.85
CA PHE A 101 -11.12 15.52 3.53
C PHE A 101 -12.12 15.46 4.68
N LEU A 102 -11.71 15.89 5.88
CA LEU A 102 -12.58 15.91 7.06
C LEU A 102 -12.38 17.19 7.85
N ASN A 103 -13.48 17.72 8.38
CA ASN A 103 -13.45 18.76 9.38
C ASN A 103 -12.94 18.19 10.73
N LYS A 104 -12.65 19.07 11.67
CA LYS A 104 -12.32 18.68 13.04
C LYS A 104 -13.44 17.79 13.59
N ASP A 105 -13.06 16.70 14.27
CA ASP A 105 -13.94 15.70 14.90
C ASP A 105 -14.87 14.95 13.93
N GLU A 106 -14.77 15.22 12.63
CA GLU A 106 -15.54 14.51 11.61
C GLU A 106 -14.98 13.10 11.40
N SER A 107 -15.89 12.14 11.17
CA SER A 107 -15.55 10.77 10.83
C SER A 107 -16.31 10.30 9.59
N LEU A 108 -15.67 9.46 8.79
CA LEU A 108 -16.23 8.89 7.57
C LEU A 108 -15.94 7.40 7.50
N GLU A 109 -16.94 6.60 7.17
CA GLU A 109 -16.72 5.24 6.70
C GLU A 109 -16.38 5.25 5.21
N SER A 110 -15.33 4.57 4.82
CA SER A 110 -14.89 4.49 3.43
C SER A 110 -14.51 3.07 3.05
N THR A 111 -14.66 2.75 1.76
CA THR A 111 -14.30 1.46 1.19
C THR A 111 -13.35 1.66 0.03
N MET A 112 -12.29 0.84 -0.02
CA MET A 112 -11.42 0.67 -1.19
C MET A 112 -11.71 -0.66 -1.85
N LYS A 113 -11.72 -0.69 -3.19
CA LYS A 113 -11.98 -1.87 -3.99
C LYS A 113 -10.82 -2.12 -4.94
N VAL A 114 -10.38 -3.38 -5.01
CA VAL A 114 -9.33 -3.83 -5.94
C VAL A 114 -9.77 -5.17 -6.53
N ALA A 115 -9.90 -5.25 -7.84
CA ALA A 115 -10.18 -6.51 -8.50
C ALA A 115 -8.98 -7.46 -8.34
N ILE A 116 -9.23 -8.74 -8.03
CA ILE A 116 -8.13 -9.71 -7.84
C ILE A 116 -7.29 -9.84 -9.12
N LYS A 117 -7.88 -9.70 -10.30
CA LYS A 117 -7.14 -9.64 -11.57
C LYS A 117 -6.04 -8.57 -11.60
N ASP A 118 -6.17 -7.49 -10.83
CA ASP A 118 -5.18 -6.41 -10.76
C ASP A 118 -3.98 -6.76 -9.84
N PHE A 119 -3.99 -7.93 -9.17
CA PHE A 119 -2.86 -8.45 -8.40
C PHE A 119 -1.75 -9.01 -9.31
N GLN A 120 -2.00 -9.04 -10.59
CA GLN A 120 -1.08 -9.58 -11.60
C GLN A 120 0.35 -9.06 -11.43
N SER A 121 1.29 -9.94 -11.72
CA SER A 121 2.71 -9.66 -11.81
C SER A 121 3.27 -10.31 -13.09
N TRP A 122 4.34 -9.72 -13.62
CA TRP A 122 5.02 -10.29 -14.78
C TRP A 122 5.57 -11.67 -14.46
N ASN A 123 5.24 -12.65 -15.28
CA ASN A 123 5.78 -14.00 -15.23
C ASN A 123 6.78 -14.19 -16.40
N LEU A 124 8.05 -14.43 -16.07
CA LEU A 124 9.11 -14.58 -17.06
C LEU A 124 8.97 -15.85 -17.91
N ILE A 125 8.37 -16.92 -17.34
CA ILE A 125 8.20 -18.20 -18.05
C ILE A 125 7.07 -18.08 -19.08
N GLU A 126 5.94 -17.52 -18.67
CA GLU A 126 4.77 -17.34 -19.53
C GLU A 126 4.86 -16.08 -20.42
N ASN A 127 5.87 -15.25 -20.20
CA ASN A 127 6.07 -13.96 -20.87
C ASN A 127 4.77 -13.11 -20.87
N ASN A 128 4.06 -13.10 -19.75
CA ASN A 128 2.77 -12.43 -19.60
C ASN A 128 2.53 -11.96 -18.17
N TYR A 129 1.52 -11.10 -17.97
CA TYR A 129 1.01 -10.73 -16.65
C TYR A 129 0.02 -11.79 -16.15
N VAL A 130 0.33 -12.37 -14.98
CA VAL A 130 -0.51 -13.39 -14.36
C VAL A 130 -0.81 -13.09 -12.91
N VAL A 131 -2.02 -13.46 -12.46
CA VAL A 131 -2.36 -13.51 -11.04
C VAL A 131 -1.90 -14.86 -10.50
N LYS A 132 -0.88 -14.83 -9.65
CA LYS A 132 -0.40 -16.04 -8.97
C LYS A 132 -1.40 -16.46 -7.90
N THR A 133 -1.69 -17.76 -7.81
CA THR A 133 -2.43 -18.32 -6.69
C THR A 133 -1.56 -18.37 -5.43
N GLY A 134 -2.18 -18.49 -4.27
CA GLY A 134 -1.49 -18.62 -2.99
C GLY A 134 -1.78 -17.49 -2.02
N ASP A 135 -0.91 -17.34 -1.03
CA ASP A 135 -1.09 -16.39 0.06
C ASP A 135 -0.59 -14.99 -0.34
N TYR A 136 -1.39 -14.03 0.02
CA TYR A 136 -1.10 -12.61 -0.07
C TYR A 136 -1.28 -11.95 1.27
N ARG A 137 -0.59 -10.85 1.48
CA ARG A 137 -0.79 -9.97 2.63
C ARG A 137 -1.32 -8.63 2.16
N ILE A 138 -2.39 -8.16 2.78
CA ILE A 138 -2.94 -6.83 2.55
C ILE A 138 -2.55 -5.90 3.69
N HIS A 139 -2.24 -4.65 3.35
CA HIS A 139 -1.88 -3.62 4.32
C HIS A 139 -2.66 -2.35 4.01
N LEU A 140 -3.27 -1.76 5.03
CA LEU A 140 -3.85 -0.43 4.96
C LEU A 140 -3.04 0.51 5.86
N GLY A 141 -2.64 1.65 5.33
CA GLY A 141 -1.84 2.64 6.05
C GLY A 141 -1.80 3.98 5.35
N THR A 142 -0.89 4.84 5.79
CA THR A 142 -0.68 6.19 5.25
C THR A 142 0.60 6.29 4.42
N SER A 143 1.43 5.25 4.45
CA SER A 143 2.63 5.12 3.61
C SER A 143 2.98 3.66 3.37
N SER A 144 4.04 3.38 2.61
CA SER A 144 4.53 2.02 2.34
C SER A 144 5.17 1.33 3.55
N GLN A 145 5.34 2.02 4.66
CA GLN A 145 5.94 1.51 5.90
C GLN A 145 5.08 1.75 7.15
N ASP A 146 4.11 2.66 7.07
CA ASP A 146 3.23 2.98 8.18
C ASP A 146 1.85 2.36 7.96
N PHE A 147 1.63 1.19 8.58
CA PHE A 147 0.41 0.41 8.44
C PHE A 147 -0.37 0.35 9.74
N VAL A 148 -1.63 0.70 9.67
CA VAL A 148 -2.59 0.57 10.77
C VAL A 148 -3.27 -0.79 10.79
N PHE A 149 -3.21 -1.52 9.67
CA PHE A 149 -3.83 -2.83 9.53
C PHE A 149 -3.05 -3.73 8.57
N THR A 150 -2.93 -4.99 8.94
CA THR A 150 -2.36 -6.05 8.10
C THR A 150 -3.18 -7.33 8.27
N SER A 151 -3.48 -8.00 7.18
CA SER A 151 -4.19 -9.29 7.18
C SER A 151 -3.70 -10.18 6.05
N ASN A 152 -3.78 -11.50 6.26
CA ASN A 152 -3.52 -12.48 5.22
C ASN A 152 -4.81 -12.78 4.45
N ILE A 153 -4.69 -12.95 3.15
CA ILE A 153 -5.74 -13.42 2.26
C ILE A 153 -5.17 -14.48 1.32
N LYS A 154 -6.03 -15.33 0.79
CA LYS A 154 -5.65 -16.39 -0.16
C LYS A 154 -6.37 -16.18 -1.49
N VAL A 155 -5.64 -16.34 -2.58
CA VAL A 155 -6.17 -16.35 -3.96
C VAL A 155 -6.04 -17.77 -4.53
N ASN A 156 -7.17 -18.32 -4.99
CA ASN A 156 -7.29 -19.66 -5.54
C ASN A 156 -7.33 -19.66 -7.07
#